data_aa6cce4ad84ac5f3cdf9ac2dd4a87cb5
#
_entry.id   aa6cce4ad84ac5f3cdf9ac2dd4a87cb5
#
_cell.length_a   1.000
_cell.length_b   1.000
_cell.length_c   1.000
_cell.angle_alpha   90.00
_cell.angle_beta   90.00
_cell.angle_gamma   90.00
#
_symmetry.space_group_name_H-M   'P 1'
#
loop_
_entity.id
_entity.type
_entity.pdbx_description
1 polymer ?
#
loop_
_entity_poly.entity_id
_entity_poly.type
_entity_poly.pdbx_seq_one_letter_code
_entity_poly.pdbx_strand_id
1 'polypeptide(L)'
;MNFFASQPRRRFLAAAGISIGLPAFASLKPLHAGEEERKSGDAKKKRMVCIANMLGFYPEAFWPSIESSLGKGTLEEFSEYSFGRTAEALNPIRDQITLLSGLDHGLKGGHFAIHAFLSGVRQIDAKSMPMANITIDQYAAELVAGQTRFPSLTIGSESGIHGGCQLSWTRSGTRVPPIPGPQQLFEKLFVGTAPNQRSLAKQRFALQRSILDHVREGAADLKRKLNQQDKDKFDQYLTSIRDVEKRIGLRRNWVDIPKPQAPFDAPSNRNMVEDLPILYDLIVLALQTDSTRIATLEIGGDFNPRDLGINGGYHSLSHHGKRPEAIESLVQIETYQIEQYARFIKRLNEVEDENGSLLSQTSVLFGSGMGNANSHTNTNLPVVIAGSDFQHGRMLSYDQKSDHRPPLTNLFVSILQDFGIETDQFATSTGTLRGLV
;
A
#
# COMPACT_ATOMS: atom_id res chain seq x y z
N MET A 1 25.62 -39.29 29.53
CA MET A 1 26.01 -37.96 30.02
C MET A 1 25.90 -36.97 28.89
N ASN A 2 24.74 -36.31 28.82
CA ASN A 2 24.49 -35.29 27.82
C ASN A 2 24.57 -33.92 28.51
N PHE A 3 25.56 -33.11 28.13
CA PHE A 3 25.62 -31.69 28.46
C PHE A 3 26.00 -30.90 27.21
N PHE A 4 25.01 -30.42 26.48
CA PHE A 4 25.15 -29.20 25.70
C PHE A 4 23.85 -28.41 25.83
N ALA A 5 23.74 -27.65 26.95
CA ALA A 5 22.82 -26.54 27.06
C ALA A 5 23.37 -25.36 26.26
N SER A 6 22.63 -24.89 25.28
CA SER A 6 22.97 -23.71 24.48
C SER A 6 23.06 -22.46 25.34
N GLN A 7 24.26 -22.02 25.62
CA GLN A 7 24.52 -20.70 26.24
C GLN A 7 24.23 -19.60 25.20
N PRO A 8 23.51 -18.53 25.54
CA PRO A 8 23.26 -17.43 24.61
C PRO A 8 24.60 -16.75 24.24
N ARG A 9 24.75 -16.42 22.96
CA ARG A 9 25.97 -15.83 22.35
C ARG A 9 26.59 -14.66 23.13
N ARG A 10 25.81 -13.90 23.88
CA ARG A 10 26.30 -12.81 24.76
C ARG A 10 27.19 -13.29 25.89
N ARG A 11 26.93 -14.48 26.49
CA ARG A 11 27.77 -15.04 27.53
C ARG A 11 29.08 -15.58 26.98
N PHE A 12 29.05 -16.08 25.74
CA PHE A 12 30.28 -16.53 25.08
C PHE A 12 31.24 -15.38 24.77
N LEU A 13 30.72 -14.23 24.30
CA LEU A 13 31.55 -13.04 24.03
C LEU A 13 32.09 -12.40 25.30
N ALA A 14 31.31 -12.38 26.38
CA ALA A 14 31.80 -11.89 27.71
C ALA A 14 32.88 -12.77 28.29
N ALA A 15 32.82 -14.08 28.09
CA ALA A 15 33.86 -15.04 28.52
C ALA A 15 35.15 -14.89 27.70
N ALA A 16 35.10 -14.34 26.49
CA ALA A 16 36.27 -14.08 25.64
C ALA A 16 36.92 -12.70 25.88
N GLY A 17 36.45 -11.94 26.87
CA GLY A 17 37.08 -10.63 27.24
C GLY A 17 36.86 -9.50 26.22
N ILE A 18 35.92 -9.68 25.25
CA ILE A 18 35.65 -8.69 24.23
C ILE A 18 34.43 -7.87 24.68
N SER A 19 34.67 -6.70 25.26
CA SER A 19 33.63 -5.69 25.54
C SER A 19 33.47 -4.77 24.34
N ILE A 20 32.55 -5.10 23.42
CA ILE A 20 32.11 -4.16 22.40
C ILE A 20 30.93 -3.38 22.99
N GLY A 21 31.17 -2.12 23.37
CA GLY A 21 30.13 -1.17 23.73
C GLY A 21 29.26 -0.88 22.51
N LEU A 22 28.16 -1.61 22.37
CA LEU A 22 27.12 -1.23 21.40
C LEU A 22 26.38 -0.01 21.93
N PRO A 23 26.11 1.00 21.08
CA PRO A 23 25.24 2.09 21.48
C PRO A 23 23.88 1.50 21.91
N ALA A 24 23.31 2.07 22.98
CA ALA A 24 21.99 1.65 23.49
C ALA A 24 20.94 2.07 22.48
N PHE A 25 20.56 1.15 21.62
CA PHE A 25 19.40 1.34 20.76
C PHE A 25 18.13 1.15 21.60
N ALA A 26 17.33 2.21 21.75
CA ALA A 26 16.06 2.18 22.48
C ALA A 26 15.09 1.12 21.94
N SER A 27 15.25 0.72 20.68
CA SER A 27 14.51 -0.34 20.00
C SER A 27 14.92 -1.78 20.36
N LEU A 28 15.98 -1.98 21.15
CA LEU A 28 16.41 -3.30 21.61
C LEU A 28 16.01 -3.55 23.06
N LYS A 29 14.73 -3.42 23.39
CA LYS A 29 14.20 -3.97 24.64
C LYS A 29 14.29 -5.50 24.58
N PRO A 30 14.90 -6.19 25.53
CA PRO A 30 14.95 -7.64 25.53
C PRO A 30 13.54 -8.19 25.70
N LEU A 31 13.10 -9.04 24.78
CA LEU A 31 11.98 -9.93 24.97
C LEU A 31 12.35 -10.93 26.09
N HIS A 32 12.14 -10.52 27.34
CA HIS A 32 12.07 -11.45 28.44
C HIS A 32 10.63 -11.90 28.58
N ALA A 33 10.41 -13.17 28.32
CA ALA A 33 9.25 -13.88 28.79
C ALA A 33 9.27 -13.87 30.34
N GLY A 34 8.55 -12.97 30.89
CA GLY A 34 8.16 -12.88 32.28
C GLY A 34 6.72 -12.41 32.24
N GLU A 35 5.82 -13.31 32.67
CA GLU A 35 4.41 -13.00 32.90
C GLU A 35 4.32 -11.87 33.93
N GLU A 36 4.32 -10.65 33.46
CA GLU A 36 3.61 -9.56 34.09
C GLU A 36 2.54 -9.14 33.09
N GLU A 37 1.29 -9.41 33.43
CA GLU A 37 0.11 -8.79 32.86
C GLU A 37 0.32 -7.26 32.88
N ARG A 38 0.99 -6.73 31.86
CA ARG A 38 0.76 -5.35 31.49
C ARG A 38 -0.66 -5.30 30.97
N LYS A 39 -1.57 -4.75 31.77
CA LYS A 39 -2.71 -4.00 31.26
C LYS A 39 -2.16 -2.88 30.36
N SER A 40 -1.75 -3.21 29.15
CA SER A 40 -1.64 -2.25 28.07
C SER A 40 -3.11 -1.88 27.80
N GLY A 41 -3.50 -0.67 28.14
CA GLY A 41 -4.68 -0.08 27.57
C GLY A 41 -4.57 -0.34 26.06
N ASP A 42 -5.57 -0.98 25.46
CA ASP A 42 -5.59 -1.43 24.09
C ASP A 42 -5.26 -0.25 23.17
N ALA A 43 -4.02 -0.17 22.74
CA ALA A 43 -3.63 0.78 21.69
C ALA A 43 -4.47 0.44 20.46
N LYS A 44 -5.25 1.41 19.96
CA LYS A 44 -6.09 1.24 18.76
C LYS A 44 -5.29 0.55 17.66
N LYS A 45 -5.85 -0.52 17.09
CA LYS A 45 -5.23 -1.22 15.96
C LYS A 45 -5.32 -0.34 14.73
N LYS A 46 -4.26 0.34 14.37
CA LYS A 46 -4.21 1.17 13.16
C LYS A 46 -4.11 0.32 11.90
N ARG A 47 -4.76 0.79 10.85
CA ARG A 47 -4.87 0.12 9.54
C ARG A 47 -4.56 1.10 8.42
N MET A 48 -4.16 0.59 7.27
CA MET A 48 -3.82 1.38 6.10
C MET A 48 -4.41 0.75 4.84
N VAL A 49 -5.09 1.54 4.01
CA VAL A 49 -5.54 1.13 2.69
C VAL A 49 -5.03 2.12 1.66
N CYS A 50 -4.37 1.62 0.62
CA CYS A 50 -3.91 2.40 -0.52
C CYS A 50 -4.68 1.98 -1.76
N ILE A 51 -5.34 2.93 -2.42
CA ILE A 51 -6.12 2.67 -3.63
C ILE A 51 -5.60 3.57 -4.73
N ALA A 52 -5.25 3.01 -5.88
CA ALA A 52 -4.74 3.78 -7.00
C ALA A 52 -5.51 3.49 -8.28
N ASN A 53 -5.92 4.57 -8.94
CA ASN A 53 -6.36 4.56 -10.33
C ASN A 53 -5.14 4.67 -11.25
N MET A 54 -5.11 3.90 -12.35
CA MET A 54 -3.96 3.90 -13.26
C MET A 54 -3.88 5.11 -14.17
N LEU A 55 -5.00 5.75 -14.53
CA LEU A 55 -5.05 6.75 -15.60
C LEU A 55 -5.34 8.16 -15.10
N GLY A 56 -5.42 8.34 -13.78
CA GLY A 56 -5.79 9.63 -13.19
C GLY A 56 -7.25 9.96 -13.36
N PHE A 57 -7.54 11.24 -13.27
CA PHE A 57 -8.87 11.79 -13.48
C PHE A 57 -8.78 12.97 -14.45
N TYR A 58 -9.87 13.26 -15.14
CA TYR A 58 -9.98 14.45 -15.96
C TYR A 58 -9.99 15.69 -15.05
N PRO A 59 -8.94 16.53 -15.05
CA PRO A 59 -8.73 17.53 -14.00
C PRO A 59 -9.86 18.55 -13.91
N GLU A 60 -10.41 18.96 -15.06
CA GLU A 60 -11.47 19.96 -15.14
C GLU A 60 -12.82 19.46 -14.61
N ALA A 61 -12.99 18.14 -14.47
CA ALA A 61 -14.16 17.53 -13.86
C ALA A 61 -13.90 17.01 -12.45
N PHE A 62 -12.65 16.76 -12.09
CA PHE A 62 -12.31 16.25 -10.75
C PHE A 62 -12.13 17.35 -9.71
N TRP A 63 -11.31 18.37 -10.06
CA TRP A 63 -10.99 19.42 -9.10
C TRP A 63 -12.15 20.40 -8.89
N PRO A 64 -12.35 20.88 -7.66
CA PRO A 64 -13.25 21.98 -7.39
C PRO A 64 -12.88 23.23 -8.18
N SER A 65 -13.88 23.97 -8.65
CA SER A 65 -13.69 25.31 -9.18
C SER A 65 -13.54 26.29 -8.01
N ILE A 66 -12.31 26.59 -7.64
CA ILE A 66 -12.00 27.52 -6.56
C ILE A 66 -11.30 28.74 -7.15
N GLU A 67 -11.78 29.95 -6.81
CA GLU A 67 -10.99 31.15 -7.02
C GLU A 67 -9.87 31.17 -5.99
N SER A 68 -8.66 30.80 -6.43
CA SER A 68 -7.48 30.81 -5.59
C SER A 68 -6.98 32.25 -5.42
N SER A 69 -6.86 32.69 -4.19
CA SER A 69 -6.16 33.90 -3.80
C SER A 69 -4.69 33.67 -3.51
N LEU A 70 -4.14 32.48 -3.90
CA LEU A 70 -2.82 32.00 -3.55
C LEU A 70 -1.73 33.07 -3.71
N GLY A 71 -1.31 33.60 -2.58
CA GLY A 71 -0.02 34.27 -2.45
C GLY A 71 1.10 33.23 -2.60
N LYS A 72 2.20 33.57 -3.25
CA LYS A 72 3.31 32.66 -3.50
C LYS A 72 3.78 31.94 -2.21
N GLY A 73 3.75 30.62 -2.22
CA GLY A 73 4.38 29.78 -1.21
C GLY A 73 3.50 29.37 -0.04
N THR A 74 2.18 29.49 -0.14
CA THR A 74 1.25 29.20 0.94
C THR A 74 0.46 27.91 0.74
N LEU A 75 0.10 27.31 1.85
CA LEU A 75 -0.97 26.33 1.96
C LEU A 75 -2.28 27.09 2.11
N GLU A 76 -3.29 26.77 1.31
CA GLU A 76 -4.66 27.22 1.49
C GLU A 76 -5.54 26.07 1.94
N GLU A 77 -6.43 26.39 2.86
CA GLU A 77 -7.44 25.49 3.38
C GLU A 77 -8.82 26.00 2.98
N PHE A 78 -9.63 25.12 2.41
CA PHE A 78 -11.00 25.42 2.00
C PHE A 78 -11.95 24.48 2.75
N SER A 79 -12.73 25.00 3.69
CA SER A 79 -13.82 24.28 4.35
C SER A 79 -15.08 24.23 3.50
N GLU A 80 -15.28 25.26 2.67
CA GLU A 80 -16.43 25.37 1.76
C GLU A 80 -15.96 25.34 0.31
N TYR A 81 -16.37 24.33 -0.44
CA TYR A 81 -16.14 24.15 -1.87
C TYR A 81 -17.17 23.22 -2.47
N SER A 82 -17.41 23.32 -3.76
CA SER A 82 -18.21 22.33 -4.50
C SER A 82 -17.28 21.38 -5.22
N PHE A 83 -17.48 20.08 -5.02
CA PHE A 83 -16.71 19.07 -5.78
C PHE A 83 -16.87 19.28 -7.28
N GLY A 84 -15.83 18.96 -8.03
CA GLY A 84 -15.94 18.80 -9.47
C GLY A 84 -16.90 17.68 -9.84
N ARG A 85 -17.43 17.71 -11.06
CA ARG A 85 -18.49 16.79 -11.53
C ARG A 85 -18.17 15.31 -11.30
N THR A 86 -16.94 14.88 -11.56
CA THR A 86 -16.49 13.50 -11.30
C THR A 86 -16.48 13.16 -9.80
N ALA A 87 -16.16 14.14 -8.97
CA ALA A 87 -15.98 13.96 -7.53
C ALA A 87 -17.26 14.23 -6.72
N GLU A 88 -18.39 14.61 -7.33
CA GLU A 88 -19.66 14.88 -6.65
C GLU A 88 -20.14 13.73 -5.78
N ALA A 89 -19.85 12.49 -6.16
CA ALA A 89 -20.16 11.29 -5.38
C ALA A 89 -19.47 11.24 -4.00
N LEU A 90 -18.49 12.11 -3.74
CA LEU A 90 -17.85 12.26 -2.43
C LEU A 90 -18.67 13.13 -1.44
N ASN A 91 -19.70 13.86 -1.90
CA ASN A 91 -20.52 14.72 -1.03
C ASN A 91 -21.07 14.00 0.22
N PRO A 92 -21.57 12.74 0.14
CA PRO A 92 -22.11 12.04 1.32
C PRO A 92 -21.05 11.67 2.38
N ILE A 93 -19.77 11.72 2.01
CA ILE A 93 -18.65 11.38 2.89
C ILE A 93 -17.69 12.56 3.10
N ARG A 94 -18.13 13.77 2.75
CA ARG A 94 -17.31 15.00 2.81
C ARG A 94 -16.57 15.14 4.14
N ASP A 95 -17.28 14.97 5.25
CA ASP A 95 -16.75 15.14 6.61
C ASP A 95 -15.77 14.03 7.02
N GLN A 96 -15.56 13.03 6.18
CA GLN A 96 -14.69 11.88 6.43
C GLN A 96 -13.44 11.89 5.55
N ILE A 97 -13.30 12.91 4.68
CA ILE A 97 -12.21 13.00 3.70
C ILE A 97 -11.55 14.37 3.69
N THR A 98 -10.32 14.40 3.23
CA THR A 98 -9.59 15.61 2.85
C THR A 98 -9.11 15.49 1.42
N LEU A 99 -9.44 16.45 0.57
CA LEU A 99 -8.94 16.55 -0.80
C LEU A 99 -7.60 17.29 -0.78
N LEU A 100 -6.59 16.75 -1.43
CA LEU A 100 -5.22 17.30 -1.45
C LEU A 100 -4.82 17.68 -2.88
N SER A 101 -4.56 18.94 -3.15
CA SER A 101 -4.09 19.42 -4.45
C SER A 101 -2.68 20.00 -4.36
N GLY A 102 -1.99 20.09 -5.50
CA GLY A 102 -0.65 20.64 -5.57
C GLY A 102 0.47 19.68 -5.18
N LEU A 103 0.16 18.41 -4.88
CA LEU A 103 1.13 17.39 -4.49
C LEU A 103 1.52 16.50 -5.68
N ASP A 104 2.79 16.12 -5.74
CA ASP A 104 3.33 15.10 -6.62
C ASP A 104 4.72 14.63 -6.16
N HIS A 105 5.34 13.75 -6.94
CA HIS A 105 6.69 13.24 -6.67
C HIS A 105 7.81 13.96 -7.44
N GLY A 106 7.49 15.01 -8.20
CA GLY A 106 8.45 15.67 -9.09
C GLY A 106 8.91 14.80 -10.26
N LEU A 107 8.26 13.68 -10.50
CA LEU A 107 8.61 12.72 -11.55
C LEU A 107 8.02 13.13 -12.90
N LYS A 108 8.71 12.72 -13.96
CA LYS A 108 8.24 12.80 -15.34
C LYS A 108 8.25 11.40 -15.95
N GLY A 109 7.35 11.13 -16.88
CA GLY A 109 7.33 9.84 -17.57
C GLY A 109 5.96 9.35 -17.96
N GLY A 110 4.90 10.13 -17.72
CA GLY A 110 3.54 9.77 -18.05
C GLY A 110 3.16 8.42 -17.43
N HIS A 111 2.76 7.46 -18.26
CA HIS A 111 2.36 6.13 -17.80
C HIS A 111 3.47 5.36 -17.06
N PHE A 112 4.75 5.60 -17.35
CA PHE A 112 5.85 4.93 -16.64
C PHE A 112 6.06 5.44 -15.20
N ALA A 113 5.49 6.60 -14.86
CA ALA A 113 5.55 7.15 -13.51
C ALA A 113 4.34 6.77 -12.63
N ILE A 114 3.29 6.15 -13.19
CA ILE A 114 2.09 5.72 -12.44
C ILE A 114 2.47 4.78 -11.30
N HIS A 115 3.33 3.82 -11.58
CA HIS A 115 3.77 2.82 -10.62
C HIS A 115 4.63 3.37 -9.48
N ALA A 116 5.05 4.64 -9.57
CA ALA A 116 5.76 5.34 -8.52
C ALA A 116 4.82 5.98 -7.47
N PHE A 117 3.50 5.85 -7.61
CA PHE A 117 2.53 6.53 -6.74
C PHE A 117 2.79 6.30 -5.27
N LEU A 118 3.09 5.08 -4.85
CA LEU A 118 3.29 4.73 -3.45
C LEU A 118 4.74 4.76 -2.96
N SER A 119 5.70 5.16 -3.81
CA SER A 119 7.13 5.20 -3.44
C SER A 119 7.84 6.51 -3.78
N GLY A 120 7.36 7.24 -4.78
CA GLY A 120 8.09 8.38 -5.35
C GLY A 120 9.29 7.97 -6.22
N VAL A 121 9.46 6.69 -6.54
CA VAL A 121 10.57 6.15 -7.36
C VAL A 121 10.00 5.49 -8.61
N ARG A 122 10.51 5.85 -9.80
CA ARG A 122 10.05 5.23 -11.04
C ARG A 122 10.50 3.77 -11.12
N GLN A 123 9.69 2.93 -11.78
CA GLN A 123 9.98 1.50 -11.98
C GLN A 123 11.38 1.25 -12.57
N ILE A 124 11.83 2.08 -13.50
CA ILE A 124 13.15 1.95 -14.13
C ILE A 124 14.29 2.21 -13.15
N ASP A 125 14.08 3.13 -12.21
CA ASP A 125 15.07 3.53 -11.20
C ASP A 125 15.00 2.60 -9.98
N ALA A 126 13.88 1.92 -9.80
CA ALA A 126 13.59 1.04 -8.66
C ALA A 126 14.66 -0.04 -8.44
N LYS A 127 15.22 -0.58 -9.51
CA LYS A 127 16.27 -1.60 -9.47
C LYS A 127 17.63 -1.08 -8.98
N SER A 128 17.90 0.19 -9.15
CA SER A 128 19.17 0.84 -8.77
C SER A 128 19.13 1.52 -7.41
N MET A 129 17.93 1.65 -6.82
CA MET A 129 17.70 2.36 -5.54
C MET A 129 16.97 1.48 -4.50
N PRO A 130 17.50 0.32 -4.10
CA PRO A 130 16.74 -0.66 -3.31
C PRO A 130 16.26 -0.12 -1.96
N MET A 131 16.95 0.84 -1.36
CA MET A 131 16.53 1.45 -0.09
C MET A 131 15.44 2.53 -0.24
N ALA A 132 15.38 3.19 -1.41
CA ALA A 132 14.37 4.22 -1.72
C ALA A 132 13.15 3.67 -2.46
N ASN A 133 13.11 2.40 -2.77
CA ASN A 133 12.21 1.70 -3.69
C ASN A 133 11.01 1.08 -3.00
N ILE A 134 11.09 0.89 -1.68
CA ILE A 134 9.99 0.32 -0.91
C ILE A 134 8.77 1.25 -0.97
N THR A 135 7.60 0.67 -1.20
CA THR A 135 6.35 1.42 -1.13
C THR A 135 5.84 1.55 0.30
N ILE A 136 5.05 2.57 0.57
CA ILE A 136 4.55 2.87 1.92
C ILE A 136 3.80 1.68 2.54
N ASP A 137 2.98 0.98 1.77
CA ASP A 137 2.24 -0.21 2.20
C ASP A 137 3.18 -1.35 2.61
N GLN A 138 4.27 -1.56 1.86
CA GLN A 138 5.25 -2.59 2.19
C GLN A 138 6.17 -2.18 3.33
N TYR A 139 6.47 -0.89 3.47
CA TYR A 139 7.21 -0.35 4.60
C TYR A 139 6.44 -0.59 5.92
N ALA A 140 5.16 -0.27 5.94
CA ALA A 140 4.29 -0.55 7.08
C ALA A 140 4.14 -2.08 7.31
N ALA A 141 4.03 -2.88 6.24
CA ALA A 141 3.91 -4.33 6.34
C ALA A 141 5.13 -5.03 6.97
N GLU A 142 6.34 -4.48 6.81
CA GLU A 142 7.54 -5.00 7.49
C GLU A 142 7.41 -4.92 9.02
N LEU A 143 6.73 -3.90 9.54
CA LEU A 143 6.61 -3.63 10.98
C LEU A 143 5.49 -4.42 11.66
N VAL A 144 4.40 -4.69 10.95
CA VAL A 144 3.31 -5.55 11.45
C VAL A 144 3.47 -7.02 11.06
N ALA A 145 4.59 -7.38 10.43
CA ALA A 145 4.84 -8.74 9.99
C ALA A 145 4.80 -9.74 11.15
N GLY A 146 3.91 -10.74 11.05
CA GLY A 146 3.69 -11.74 12.09
C GLY A 146 2.57 -11.44 13.07
N GLN A 147 2.10 -10.18 13.16
CA GLN A 147 0.95 -9.82 13.98
C GLN A 147 -0.38 -10.22 13.35
N THR A 148 -0.43 -10.27 12.03
CA THR A 148 -1.58 -10.69 11.24
C THR A 148 -1.23 -11.83 10.30
N ARG A 149 -2.25 -12.55 9.81
CA ARG A 149 -2.05 -13.68 8.88
C ARG A 149 -1.36 -13.24 7.58
N PHE A 150 -1.73 -12.07 7.08
CA PHE A 150 -1.13 -11.47 5.89
C PHE A 150 -0.52 -10.13 6.27
N PRO A 151 0.81 -9.96 6.14
CA PRO A 151 1.45 -8.65 6.40
C PRO A 151 0.84 -7.53 5.57
N SER A 152 0.47 -7.83 4.33
CA SER A 152 -0.31 -6.98 3.43
C SER A 152 -1.08 -7.81 2.41
N LEU A 153 -2.10 -7.21 1.81
CA LEU A 153 -2.81 -7.73 0.64
C LEU A 153 -2.64 -6.72 -0.49
N THR A 154 -2.00 -7.14 -1.59
CA THR A 154 -1.94 -6.36 -2.83
C THR A 154 -2.92 -6.97 -3.81
N ILE A 155 -3.87 -6.16 -4.30
CA ILE A 155 -5.00 -6.59 -5.13
C ILE A 155 -4.95 -5.81 -6.45
N GLY A 156 -5.16 -6.49 -7.55
CA GLY A 156 -5.15 -5.88 -8.87
C GLY A 156 -4.92 -6.90 -9.97
N SER A 157 -4.97 -6.49 -11.21
CA SER A 157 -4.78 -7.37 -12.37
C SER A 157 -3.34 -7.90 -12.46
N GLU A 158 -3.17 -9.15 -12.87
CA GLU A 158 -1.86 -9.73 -13.23
C GLU A 158 -1.41 -9.30 -14.63
N SER A 159 -2.34 -8.86 -15.46
CA SER A 159 -2.13 -8.44 -16.85
C SER A 159 -2.83 -7.11 -17.11
N GLY A 160 -2.78 -6.62 -18.32
CA GLY A 160 -3.42 -5.37 -18.72
C GLY A 160 -2.40 -4.28 -19.07
N ILE A 161 -2.82 -3.03 -18.97
CA ILE A 161 -1.97 -1.89 -19.33
C ILE A 161 -0.67 -1.92 -18.52
N HIS A 162 0.46 -1.83 -19.19
CA HIS A 162 1.80 -1.84 -18.59
C HIS A 162 2.19 -3.09 -17.81
N GLY A 163 1.53 -4.24 -18.03
CA GLY A 163 1.89 -5.53 -17.44
C GLY A 163 1.27 -5.81 -16.08
N GLY A 164 0.14 -5.21 -15.81
CA GLY A 164 -0.66 -5.42 -14.60
C GLY A 164 -0.23 -4.57 -13.41
N CYS A 165 -0.80 -4.85 -12.26
CA CYS A 165 -0.57 -4.10 -11.02
C CYS A 165 0.90 -4.08 -10.61
N GLN A 166 1.46 -2.89 -10.42
CA GLN A 166 2.84 -2.66 -10.02
C GLN A 166 2.96 -1.63 -8.88
N LEU A 167 1.91 -1.48 -8.06
CA LEU A 167 1.87 -0.48 -7.01
C LEU A 167 2.75 -0.82 -5.81
N SER A 168 2.89 -2.12 -5.48
CA SER A 168 3.58 -2.56 -4.26
C SER A 168 4.96 -3.14 -4.55
N TRP A 169 5.97 -2.58 -3.92
CA TRP A 169 7.38 -2.97 -4.07
C TRP A 169 8.05 -3.16 -2.72
N THR A 170 8.81 -4.23 -2.60
CA THR A 170 9.62 -4.49 -1.40
C THR A 170 10.87 -3.62 -1.37
N ARG A 171 11.52 -3.57 -0.23
CA ARG A 171 12.81 -2.88 -0.03
C ARG A 171 13.90 -3.37 -1.01
N SER A 172 13.86 -4.62 -1.39
CA SER A 172 14.78 -5.21 -2.37
C SER A 172 14.45 -4.87 -3.83
N GLY A 173 13.44 -4.04 -4.10
CA GLY A 173 13.01 -3.71 -5.45
C GLY A 173 12.27 -4.84 -6.16
N THR A 174 11.68 -5.74 -5.39
CA THR A 174 10.87 -6.83 -5.95
C THR A 174 9.39 -6.45 -5.93
N ARG A 175 8.72 -6.58 -7.06
CA ARG A 175 7.28 -6.39 -7.17
C ARG A 175 6.55 -7.41 -6.30
N VAL A 176 5.56 -6.96 -5.56
CA VAL A 176 4.64 -7.85 -4.84
C VAL A 176 3.59 -8.33 -5.83
N PRO A 177 3.49 -9.65 -6.08
CA PRO A 177 2.47 -10.19 -6.98
C PRO A 177 1.07 -9.84 -6.48
N PRO A 178 0.18 -9.32 -7.34
CA PRO A 178 -1.18 -9.00 -6.96
C PRO A 178 -2.06 -10.25 -6.81
N ILE A 179 -3.18 -10.08 -6.13
CA ILE A 179 -4.27 -11.06 -6.06
C ILE A 179 -5.27 -10.64 -7.14
N PRO A 180 -5.50 -11.47 -8.17
CA PRO A 180 -6.22 -11.06 -9.37
C PRO A 180 -7.74 -11.26 -9.27
N GLY A 181 -8.42 -10.61 -8.37
CA GLY A 181 -9.87 -10.63 -8.32
C GLY A 181 -10.48 -11.20 -7.05
N PRO A 182 -11.82 -11.11 -6.94
CA PRO A 182 -12.54 -11.40 -5.70
C PRO A 182 -12.52 -12.89 -5.32
N GLN A 183 -12.54 -13.81 -6.29
CA GLN A 183 -12.47 -15.23 -6.00
C GLN A 183 -11.18 -15.60 -5.25
N GLN A 184 -10.02 -15.20 -5.80
CA GLN A 184 -8.72 -15.51 -5.20
C GLN A 184 -8.51 -14.79 -3.87
N LEU A 185 -9.04 -13.57 -3.72
CA LEU A 185 -9.00 -12.84 -2.46
C LEU A 185 -9.88 -13.54 -1.42
N PHE A 186 -11.08 -13.95 -1.76
CA PHE A 186 -11.97 -14.73 -0.88
C PHE A 186 -11.33 -16.05 -0.44
N GLU A 187 -10.81 -16.84 -1.38
CA GLU A 187 -10.12 -18.10 -1.07
C GLU A 187 -8.95 -17.87 -0.11
N LYS A 188 -8.17 -16.81 -0.35
CA LYS A 188 -7.06 -16.44 0.50
C LYS A 188 -7.50 -16.07 1.91
N LEU A 189 -8.63 -15.39 2.08
CA LEU A 189 -9.14 -14.96 3.38
C LEU A 189 -9.82 -16.08 4.15
N PHE A 190 -10.67 -16.88 3.50
CA PHE A 190 -11.65 -17.73 4.17
C PHE A 190 -11.42 -19.24 3.95
N VAL A 191 -10.84 -19.67 2.81
CA VAL A 191 -10.64 -21.10 2.56
C VAL A 191 -9.38 -21.60 3.28
N GLY A 192 -9.58 -22.33 4.38
CA GLY A 192 -8.50 -22.88 5.20
C GLY A 192 -7.85 -24.14 4.58
N THR A 193 -6.66 -24.48 5.05
CA THR A 193 -6.01 -25.75 4.72
C THR A 193 -6.72 -26.88 5.46
N ALA A 194 -7.26 -27.85 4.73
CA ALA A 194 -7.91 -29.01 5.31
C ALA A 194 -6.98 -29.76 6.29
N PRO A 195 -7.49 -30.31 7.40
CA PRO A 195 -6.65 -30.97 8.42
C PRO A 195 -5.69 -32.03 7.86
N ASN A 196 -6.15 -32.83 6.91
CA ASN A 196 -5.35 -33.86 6.22
C ASN A 196 -4.28 -33.28 5.29
N GLN A 197 -4.38 -32.02 4.89
CA GLN A 197 -3.41 -31.35 4.03
C GLN A 197 -2.42 -30.45 4.80
N ARG A 198 -2.60 -30.25 6.10
CA ARG A 198 -1.72 -29.38 6.91
C ARG A 198 -0.28 -29.89 6.96
N SER A 199 -0.10 -31.19 7.12
CA SER A 199 1.25 -31.81 7.11
C SER A 199 1.95 -31.55 5.77
N LEU A 200 1.26 -31.77 4.66
CA LEU A 200 1.80 -31.52 3.32
C LEU A 200 2.11 -30.04 3.10
N ALA A 201 1.26 -29.13 3.56
CA ALA A 201 1.51 -27.69 3.51
C ALA A 201 2.79 -27.31 4.29
N LYS A 202 2.97 -27.84 5.50
CA LYS A 202 4.20 -27.64 6.29
C LYS A 202 5.45 -28.20 5.59
N GLN A 203 5.34 -29.37 4.98
CA GLN A 203 6.43 -29.96 4.20
C GLN A 203 6.80 -29.09 2.98
N ARG A 204 5.81 -28.54 2.28
CA ARG A 204 6.05 -27.62 1.16
C ARG A 204 6.82 -26.37 1.62
N PHE A 205 6.44 -25.77 2.75
CA PHE A 205 7.19 -24.64 3.32
C PHE A 205 8.62 -25.01 3.70
N ALA A 206 8.83 -26.21 4.28
CA ALA A 206 10.16 -26.69 4.61
C ALA A 206 11.02 -26.91 3.35
N LEU A 207 10.43 -27.48 2.29
CA LEU A 207 11.11 -27.68 1.01
C LEU A 207 11.47 -26.35 0.34
N GLN A 208 10.54 -25.39 0.29
CA GLN A 208 10.79 -24.06 -0.25
C GLN A 208 11.95 -23.37 0.48
N ARG A 209 11.98 -23.45 1.80
CA ARG A 209 13.09 -22.91 2.60
C ARG A 209 14.42 -23.63 2.27
N SER A 210 14.42 -24.95 2.17
CA SER A 210 15.62 -25.73 1.84
C SER A 210 16.18 -25.37 0.46
N ILE A 211 15.32 -25.12 -0.54
CA ILE A 211 15.74 -24.65 -1.87
C ILE A 211 16.44 -23.29 -1.76
N LEU A 212 15.87 -22.36 -1.00
CA LEU A 212 16.43 -21.01 -0.81
C LEU A 212 17.77 -21.07 -0.05
N ASP A 213 17.88 -21.91 0.98
CA ASP A 213 19.13 -22.16 1.71
C ASP A 213 20.23 -22.66 0.76
N HIS A 214 19.90 -23.63 -0.12
CA HIS A 214 20.86 -24.18 -1.09
C HIS A 214 21.31 -23.13 -2.14
N VAL A 215 20.40 -22.27 -2.60
CA VAL A 215 20.77 -21.14 -3.48
C VAL A 215 21.77 -20.22 -2.78
N ARG A 216 21.64 -20.00 -1.47
CA ARG A 216 22.56 -19.15 -0.69
C ARG A 216 23.93 -19.78 -0.48
N GLU A 217 24.01 -21.09 -0.30
CA GLU A 217 25.30 -21.79 -0.14
C GLU A 217 26.19 -21.62 -1.36
N GLY A 218 25.63 -21.75 -2.57
CA GLY A 218 26.38 -21.53 -3.82
C GLY A 218 26.73 -20.05 -4.09
N ALA A 219 26.05 -19.12 -3.41
CA ALA A 219 26.18 -17.69 -3.65
C ALA A 219 27.55 -17.12 -3.27
N ALA A 220 28.15 -17.60 -2.18
CA ALA A 220 29.44 -17.08 -1.70
C ALA A 220 30.59 -17.30 -2.72
N ASP A 221 30.59 -18.43 -3.38
CA ASP A 221 31.60 -18.77 -4.37
C ASP A 221 31.45 -17.96 -5.67
N LEU A 222 30.19 -17.76 -6.08
CA LEU A 222 29.89 -16.93 -7.24
C LEU A 222 30.27 -15.46 -6.97
N LYS A 223 29.92 -14.92 -5.81
CA LYS A 223 30.20 -13.52 -5.43
C LYS A 223 31.70 -13.20 -5.50
N ARG A 224 32.57 -14.14 -5.16
CA ARG A 224 34.04 -13.96 -5.23
C ARG A 224 34.56 -13.72 -6.67
N LYS A 225 33.84 -14.23 -7.66
CA LYS A 225 34.21 -14.17 -9.08
C LYS A 225 33.65 -12.95 -9.82
N LEU A 226 32.78 -12.17 -9.18
CA LEU A 226 32.10 -11.03 -9.79
C LEU A 226 32.91 -9.74 -9.62
N ASN A 227 32.76 -8.81 -10.58
CA ASN A 227 33.20 -7.41 -10.44
C ASN A 227 32.29 -6.68 -9.44
N GLN A 228 32.63 -5.42 -9.08
CA GLN A 228 31.88 -4.69 -8.05
C GLN A 228 30.42 -4.44 -8.44
N GLN A 229 30.15 -4.03 -9.66
CA GLN A 229 28.80 -3.76 -10.15
C GLN A 229 27.91 -5.02 -10.10
N ASP A 230 28.46 -6.16 -10.47
CA ASP A 230 27.72 -7.43 -10.44
C ASP A 230 27.59 -7.96 -9.01
N LYS A 231 28.54 -7.67 -8.11
CA LYS A 231 28.39 -7.95 -6.67
C LYS A 231 27.19 -7.19 -6.08
N ASP A 232 27.02 -5.92 -6.41
CA ASP A 232 25.90 -5.11 -5.92
C ASP A 232 24.55 -5.67 -6.40
N LYS A 233 24.45 -6.05 -7.67
CA LYS A 233 23.26 -6.74 -8.23
C LYS A 233 23.00 -8.08 -7.55
N PHE A 234 24.07 -8.81 -7.27
CA PHE A 234 23.98 -10.12 -6.63
C PHE A 234 23.54 -10.00 -5.16
N ASP A 235 24.01 -8.99 -4.44
CA ASP A 235 23.55 -8.69 -3.08
C ASP A 235 22.09 -8.31 -3.03
N GLN A 236 21.60 -7.56 -4.03
CA GLN A 236 20.17 -7.29 -4.19
C GLN A 236 19.37 -8.58 -4.39
N TYR A 237 19.86 -9.48 -5.26
CA TYR A 237 19.24 -10.79 -5.47
C TYR A 237 19.17 -11.61 -4.19
N LEU A 238 20.27 -11.68 -3.42
CA LEU A 238 20.30 -12.40 -2.15
C LEU A 238 19.38 -11.77 -1.10
N THR A 239 19.22 -10.46 -1.11
CA THR A 239 18.26 -9.74 -0.25
C THR A 239 16.83 -10.10 -0.62
N SER A 240 16.52 -10.16 -1.92
CA SER A 240 15.20 -10.61 -2.39
C SER A 240 14.87 -12.03 -1.93
N ILE A 241 15.83 -12.94 -1.97
CA ILE A 241 15.68 -14.30 -1.46
C ILE A 241 15.36 -14.30 0.04
N ARG A 242 16.06 -13.49 0.85
CA ARG A 242 15.78 -13.36 2.29
C ARG A 242 14.37 -12.83 2.58
N ASP A 243 13.89 -11.90 1.79
CA ASP A 243 12.53 -11.38 1.92
C ASP A 243 11.48 -12.45 1.64
N VAL A 244 11.71 -13.28 0.62
CA VAL A 244 10.86 -14.45 0.32
C VAL A 244 10.89 -15.46 1.47
N GLU A 245 12.07 -15.77 2.02
CA GLU A 245 12.22 -16.66 3.17
C GLU A 245 11.43 -16.20 4.39
N LYS A 246 11.54 -14.89 4.74
CA LYS A 246 10.79 -14.31 5.84
C LYS A 246 9.28 -14.47 5.65
N ARG A 247 8.79 -14.18 4.45
CA ARG A 247 7.35 -14.32 4.10
C ARG A 247 6.87 -15.77 4.20
N ILE A 248 7.68 -16.72 3.75
CA ILE A 248 7.40 -18.17 3.88
C ILE A 248 7.33 -18.56 5.36
N GLY A 249 8.30 -18.11 6.16
CA GLY A 249 8.34 -18.37 7.60
C GLY A 249 7.10 -17.86 8.33
N LEU A 250 6.68 -16.63 8.04
CA LEU A 250 5.48 -16.03 8.60
C LEU A 250 4.21 -16.81 8.25
N ARG A 251 4.06 -17.24 6.97
CA ARG A 251 2.90 -18.02 6.53
C ARG A 251 2.81 -19.37 7.22
N ARG A 252 3.95 -20.02 7.49
CA ARG A 252 4.00 -21.31 8.18
C ARG A 252 3.34 -21.25 9.56
N ASN A 253 3.54 -20.19 10.31
CA ASN A 253 3.00 -20.01 11.66
C ASN A 253 1.46 -20.00 11.68
N TRP A 254 0.83 -19.68 10.56
CA TRP A 254 -0.62 -19.56 10.41
C TRP A 254 -1.31 -20.81 9.85
N VAL A 255 -0.57 -21.90 9.52
CA VAL A 255 -1.15 -23.12 8.92
C VAL A 255 -2.14 -23.81 9.85
N ASP A 256 -1.83 -23.83 11.16
CA ASP A 256 -2.66 -24.48 12.16
C ASP A 256 -3.77 -23.57 12.72
N ILE A 257 -3.67 -22.28 12.50
CA ILE A 257 -4.66 -21.28 12.98
C ILE A 257 -5.82 -21.27 11.99
N PRO A 258 -7.08 -21.48 12.47
CA PRO A 258 -8.24 -21.41 11.60
C PRO A 258 -8.36 -20.05 10.92
N LYS A 259 -8.90 -20.02 9.71
CA LYS A 259 -9.33 -18.79 9.05
C LYS A 259 -10.70 -18.36 9.58
N PRO A 260 -11.06 -17.07 9.48
CA PRO A 260 -12.39 -16.61 9.76
C PRO A 260 -13.43 -17.37 8.95
N GLN A 261 -14.65 -17.49 9.50
CA GLN A 261 -15.77 -18.05 8.75
C GLN A 261 -16.21 -17.05 7.69
N ALA A 262 -16.44 -17.54 6.47
CA ALA A 262 -16.96 -16.72 5.39
C ALA A 262 -18.39 -16.28 5.68
N PRO A 263 -18.75 -15.00 5.51
CA PRO A 263 -20.11 -14.50 5.73
C PRO A 263 -21.05 -14.74 4.55
N PHE A 264 -20.53 -15.14 3.39
CA PHE A 264 -21.27 -15.42 2.15
C PHE A 264 -20.53 -16.46 1.30
N ASP A 265 -21.18 -16.94 0.25
CA ASP A 265 -20.58 -17.91 -0.68
C ASP A 265 -19.44 -17.27 -1.49
N ALA A 266 -18.50 -18.12 -1.93
CA ALA A 266 -17.35 -17.65 -2.71
C ALA A 266 -17.79 -16.96 -4.01
N PRO A 267 -17.40 -15.71 -4.25
CA PRO A 267 -17.71 -15.04 -5.51
C PRO A 267 -16.89 -15.68 -6.64
N SER A 268 -17.41 -15.60 -7.86
CA SER A 268 -16.62 -15.83 -9.07
C SER A 268 -16.07 -14.51 -9.60
N ASN A 269 -14.91 -14.54 -10.25
CA ASN A 269 -14.42 -13.39 -10.98
C ASN A 269 -15.33 -13.10 -12.17
N ARG A 270 -15.60 -11.84 -12.38
CA ARG A 270 -16.39 -11.33 -13.50
C ARG A 270 -15.59 -10.27 -14.26
N ASN A 271 -16.14 -9.09 -14.42
CA ASN A 271 -15.47 -7.91 -14.95
C ASN A 271 -15.17 -6.92 -13.81
N MET A 272 -14.25 -5.98 -14.01
CA MET A 272 -13.83 -5.04 -12.97
C MET A 272 -14.99 -4.16 -12.45
N VAL A 273 -16.02 -3.88 -13.26
CA VAL A 273 -17.18 -3.10 -12.83
C VAL A 273 -18.01 -3.88 -11.79
N GLU A 274 -18.23 -5.17 -12.01
CA GLU A 274 -18.93 -6.01 -11.04
C GLU A 274 -18.03 -6.42 -9.86
N ASP A 275 -16.74 -6.63 -10.10
CA ASP A 275 -15.78 -7.11 -9.11
C ASP A 275 -15.33 -6.02 -8.12
N LEU A 276 -15.26 -4.76 -8.57
CA LEU A 276 -14.75 -3.66 -7.72
C LEU A 276 -15.51 -3.49 -6.41
N PRO A 277 -16.85 -3.46 -6.37
CA PRO A 277 -17.59 -3.40 -5.10
C PRO A 277 -17.35 -4.62 -4.22
N ILE A 278 -17.19 -5.82 -4.79
CA ILE A 278 -16.90 -7.06 -4.05
C ILE A 278 -15.49 -7.02 -3.46
N LEU A 279 -14.51 -6.51 -4.22
CA LEU A 279 -13.14 -6.33 -3.73
C LEU A 279 -13.09 -5.38 -2.54
N TYR A 280 -13.82 -4.28 -2.57
CA TYR A 280 -13.96 -3.37 -1.45
C TYR A 280 -14.58 -4.05 -0.22
N ASP A 281 -15.66 -4.81 -0.39
CA ASP A 281 -16.29 -5.55 0.71
C ASP A 281 -15.34 -6.60 1.31
N LEU A 282 -14.56 -7.30 0.49
CA LEU A 282 -13.54 -8.25 0.96
C LEU A 282 -12.38 -7.56 1.68
N ILE A 283 -11.99 -6.34 1.28
CA ILE A 283 -11.01 -5.54 2.02
C ILE A 283 -11.57 -5.17 3.40
N VAL A 284 -12.82 -4.70 3.49
CA VAL A 284 -13.47 -4.42 4.79
C VAL A 284 -13.42 -5.65 5.70
N LEU A 285 -13.81 -6.81 5.19
CA LEU A 285 -13.80 -8.07 5.95
C LEU A 285 -12.38 -8.49 6.37
N ALA A 286 -11.38 -8.27 5.52
CA ALA A 286 -9.98 -8.58 5.85
C ALA A 286 -9.46 -7.71 7.00
N LEU A 287 -9.85 -6.43 7.04
CA LEU A 287 -9.50 -5.48 8.10
C LEU A 287 -10.30 -5.76 9.39
N GLN A 288 -11.59 -6.04 9.27
CA GLN A 288 -12.49 -6.36 10.40
C GLN A 288 -12.04 -7.62 11.14
N THR A 289 -11.63 -8.66 10.40
CA THR A 289 -11.15 -9.93 10.98
C THR A 289 -9.69 -9.90 11.42
N ASP A 290 -9.02 -8.75 11.34
CA ASP A 290 -7.57 -8.59 11.55
C ASP A 290 -6.73 -9.63 10.76
N SER A 291 -7.26 -10.09 9.63
CA SER A 291 -6.52 -10.97 8.70
C SER A 291 -5.34 -10.25 8.09
N THR A 292 -5.47 -8.96 7.87
CA THR A 292 -4.41 -7.99 7.56
C THR A 292 -4.77 -6.63 8.13
N ARG A 293 -3.78 -5.76 8.28
CA ARG A 293 -3.96 -4.33 8.60
C ARG A 293 -3.60 -3.42 7.41
N ILE A 294 -3.13 -4.00 6.33
CA ILE A 294 -2.67 -3.26 5.16
C ILE A 294 -3.23 -3.89 3.90
N ALA A 295 -3.93 -3.09 3.09
CA ALA A 295 -4.42 -3.50 1.78
C ALA A 295 -4.08 -2.45 0.72
N THR A 296 -3.68 -2.91 -0.47
CA THR A 296 -3.43 -2.07 -1.64
C THR A 296 -4.29 -2.57 -2.79
N LEU A 297 -5.03 -1.68 -3.44
CA LEU A 297 -5.89 -1.98 -4.58
C LEU A 297 -5.51 -1.09 -5.77
N GLU A 298 -5.22 -1.72 -6.91
CA GLU A 298 -5.08 -1.01 -8.20
C GLU A 298 -6.35 -1.15 -9.03
N ILE A 299 -6.91 -0.01 -9.45
CA ILE A 299 -8.07 0.07 -10.33
C ILE A 299 -7.59 0.46 -11.74
N GLY A 300 -7.98 -0.29 -12.74
CA GLY A 300 -7.85 0.14 -14.13
C GLY A 300 -7.09 -0.78 -15.07
N GLY A 301 -6.28 -1.73 -14.60
CA GLY A 301 -5.48 -2.59 -15.48
C GLY A 301 -6.32 -3.37 -16.51
N ASP A 302 -7.48 -3.85 -16.09
CA ASP A 302 -8.45 -4.63 -16.86
C ASP A 302 -9.85 -3.99 -16.89
N PHE A 303 -9.95 -2.71 -16.53
CA PHE A 303 -11.22 -1.98 -16.56
C PHE A 303 -11.73 -1.81 -17.98
N ASN A 304 -12.87 -2.46 -18.30
CA ASN A 304 -13.49 -2.40 -19.60
C ASN A 304 -14.72 -1.48 -19.57
N PRO A 305 -14.68 -0.31 -20.22
CA PRO A 305 -15.82 0.64 -20.22
C PRO A 305 -17.11 0.09 -20.79
N ARG A 306 -17.06 -0.95 -21.62
CA ARG A 306 -18.25 -1.59 -22.19
C ARG A 306 -19.16 -2.18 -21.11
N ASP A 307 -18.61 -2.54 -19.97
CA ASP A 307 -19.37 -3.05 -18.82
C ASP A 307 -20.23 -1.96 -18.16
N LEU A 308 -19.93 -0.68 -18.45
CA LEU A 308 -20.76 0.50 -18.14
C LEU A 308 -21.62 0.97 -19.34
N GLY A 309 -21.67 0.21 -20.43
CA GLY A 309 -22.36 0.61 -21.66
C GLY A 309 -21.61 1.67 -22.49
N ILE A 310 -20.33 1.91 -22.18
CA ILE A 310 -19.51 2.94 -22.84
C ILE A 310 -18.68 2.30 -23.97
N ASN A 311 -18.73 2.88 -25.16
CA ASN A 311 -17.92 2.45 -26.28
C ASN A 311 -16.49 2.99 -26.20
N GLY A 312 -15.50 2.13 -26.50
CA GLY A 312 -14.09 2.47 -26.49
C GLY A 312 -13.31 1.79 -25.36
N GLY A 313 -12.00 1.89 -25.37
CA GLY A 313 -11.14 1.39 -24.31
C GLY A 313 -10.81 2.50 -23.30
N TYR A 314 -10.70 2.18 -22.02
CA TYR A 314 -10.43 3.16 -20.97
C TYR A 314 -9.17 3.99 -21.28
N HIS A 315 -8.06 3.36 -21.65
CA HIS A 315 -6.83 4.06 -22.03
C HIS A 315 -7.02 4.98 -23.24
N SER A 316 -7.75 4.57 -24.27
CA SER A 316 -7.99 5.45 -25.42
C SER A 316 -8.93 6.63 -25.10
N LEU A 317 -9.88 6.44 -24.19
CA LEU A 317 -10.73 7.52 -23.68
C LEU A 317 -9.97 8.50 -22.81
N SER A 318 -9.01 8.04 -22.01
CA SER A 318 -8.14 8.92 -21.21
C SER A 318 -7.27 9.85 -22.08
N HIS A 319 -7.00 9.46 -23.33
CA HIS A 319 -6.39 10.28 -24.37
C HIS A 319 -7.47 10.96 -25.25
N HIS A 320 -8.43 11.60 -24.63
CA HIS A 320 -9.64 12.13 -25.25
C HIS A 320 -9.40 13.14 -26.39
N GLY A 321 -8.21 13.74 -26.51
CA GLY A 321 -7.88 14.70 -27.57
C GLY A 321 -8.82 15.91 -27.59
N LYS A 322 -9.40 16.29 -26.44
CA LYS A 322 -10.41 17.34 -26.25
C LYS A 322 -11.75 17.08 -26.97
N ARG A 323 -12.05 15.85 -27.37
CA ARG A 323 -13.34 15.49 -27.98
C ARG A 323 -14.40 15.37 -26.88
N PRO A 324 -15.52 16.14 -26.98
CA PRO A 324 -16.53 16.18 -25.91
C PRO A 324 -17.11 14.80 -25.54
N GLU A 325 -17.39 13.94 -26.53
CA GLU A 325 -17.97 12.62 -26.31
C GLU A 325 -16.99 11.69 -25.58
N ALA A 326 -15.67 11.81 -25.86
CA ALA A 326 -14.65 11.03 -25.19
C ALA A 326 -14.45 11.50 -23.74
N ILE A 327 -14.53 12.81 -23.51
CA ILE A 327 -14.48 13.40 -22.16
C ILE A 327 -15.70 12.94 -21.35
N GLU A 328 -16.89 13.00 -21.91
CA GLU A 328 -18.12 12.55 -21.22
C GLU A 328 -18.04 11.07 -20.84
N SER A 329 -17.60 10.23 -21.76
CA SER A 329 -17.36 8.81 -21.52
C SER A 329 -16.32 8.58 -20.41
N LEU A 330 -15.22 9.35 -20.42
CA LEU A 330 -14.18 9.28 -19.39
C LEU A 330 -14.73 9.67 -18.03
N VAL A 331 -15.45 10.80 -17.95
CA VAL A 331 -16.08 11.28 -16.71
C VAL A 331 -17.04 10.24 -16.13
N GLN A 332 -17.83 9.53 -16.96
CA GLN A 332 -18.70 8.46 -16.48
C GLN A 332 -17.91 7.30 -15.84
N ILE A 333 -16.79 6.89 -16.45
CA ILE A 333 -15.91 5.85 -15.90
C ILE A 333 -15.35 6.31 -14.54
N GLU A 334 -14.84 7.51 -14.50
CA GLU A 334 -14.23 8.09 -13.31
C GLU A 334 -15.26 8.29 -12.18
N THR A 335 -16.46 8.78 -12.51
CA THR A 335 -17.59 8.91 -11.56
C THR A 335 -17.93 7.56 -10.94
N TYR A 336 -18.05 6.51 -11.75
CA TYR A 336 -18.28 5.16 -11.24
C TYR A 336 -17.20 4.73 -10.21
N GLN A 337 -15.92 4.97 -10.49
CA GLN A 337 -14.84 4.62 -9.58
C GLN A 337 -14.91 5.40 -8.26
N ILE A 338 -15.24 6.69 -8.34
CA ILE A 338 -15.43 7.54 -7.16
C ILE A 338 -16.66 7.11 -6.35
N GLU A 339 -17.76 6.72 -7.00
CA GLU A 339 -18.96 6.18 -6.32
C GLU A 339 -18.61 4.92 -5.52
N GLN A 340 -17.86 3.99 -6.12
CA GLN A 340 -17.44 2.78 -5.41
C GLN A 340 -16.48 3.08 -4.26
N TYR A 341 -15.59 4.06 -4.41
CA TYR A 341 -14.76 4.54 -3.32
C TYR A 341 -15.59 5.16 -2.19
N ALA A 342 -16.56 6.03 -2.50
CA ALA A 342 -17.45 6.64 -1.50
C ALA A 342 -18.26 5.56 -0.74
N ARG A 343 -18.79 4.55 -1.46
CA ARG A 343 -19.43 3.38 -0.85
C ARG A 343 -18.49 2.63 0.11
N PHE A 344 -17.23 2.45 -0.28
CA PHE A 344 -16.23 1.79 0.56
C PHE A 344 -15.95 2.56 1.85
N ILE A 345 -15.76 3.89 1.78
CA ILE A 345 -15.55 4.74 2.97
C ILE A 345 -16.76 4.68 3.90
N LYS A 346 -17.97 4.78 3.34
CA LYS A 346 -19.21 4.63 4.10
C LYS A 346 -19.27 3.28 4.80
N ARG A 347 -18.91 2.19 4.10
CA ARG A 347 -18.90 0.84 4.66
C ARG A 347 -17.88 0.67 5.78
N LEU A 348 -16.68 1.24 5.66
CA LEU A 348 -15.70 1.28 6.76
C LEU A 348 -16.21 2.04 7.97
N ASN A 349 -16.99 3.11 7.76
CA ASN A 349 -17.56 3.89 8.85
C ASN A 349 -18.72 3.20 9.56
N GLU A 350 -19.47 2.36 8.85
CA GLU A 350 -20.60 1.57 9.40
C GLU A 350 -20.16 0.35 10.23
N VAL A 351 -18.93 -0.13 10.02
CA VAL A 351 -18.40 -1.28 10.77
C VAL A 351 -17.72 -0.77 12.02
N GLU A 352 -18.23 -1.19 13.17
CA GLU A 352 -17.72 -0.81 14.49
C GLU A 352 -17.04 -1.97 15.20
N ASP A 353 -16.02 -1.69 15.97
CA ASP A 353 -15.42 -2.55 16.97
C ASP A 353 -15.36 -1.81 18.34
N GLU A 354 -14.70 -2.40 19.33
CA GLU A 354 -14.53 -1.83 20.67
C GLU A 354 -13.81 -0.45 20.70
N ASN A 355 -13.11 -0.10 19.62
CA ASN A 355 -12.33 1.13 19.50
C ASN A 355 -13.01 2.20 18.62
N GLY A 356 -14.23 1.95 18.16
CA GLY A 356 -15.01 2.84 17.29
C GLY A 356 -15.18 2.29 15.87
N SER A 357 -15.52 3.16 14.92
CA SER A 357 -15.67 2.73 13.54
C SER A 357 -14.36 2.25 12.94
N LEU A 358 -14.43 1.29 12.03
CA LEU A 358 -13.24 0.79 11.32
C LEU A 358 -12.55 1.91 10.54
N LEU A 359 -13.30 2.89 10.04
CA LEU A 359 -12.77 4.07 9.37
C LEU A 359 -11.93 4.94 10.32
N SER A 360 -12.36 5.15 11.57
CA SER A 360 -11.61 5.93 12.56
C SER A 360 -10.26 5.32 12.94
N GLN A 361 -10.03 4.08 12.54
CA GLN A 361 -8.79 3.33 12.80
C GLN A 361 -8.00 3.07 11.51
N THR A 362 -8.48 3.58 10.37
CA THR A 362 -7.91 3.26 9.05
C THR A 362 -7.56 4.53 8.29
N SER A 363 -6.30 4.72 7.94
CA SER A 363 -5.88 5.72 6.96
C SER A 363 -6.15 5.17 5.56
N VAL A 364 -7.03 5.81 4.78
CA VAL A 364 -7.35 5.42 3.41
C VAL A 364 -6.81 6.45 2.43
N LEU A 365 -5.74 6.10 1.73
CA LEU A 365 -5.16 6.88 0.64
C LEU A 365 -5.80 6.46 -0.68
N PHE A 366 -6.44 7.39 -1.38
CA PHE A 366 -6.97 7.20 -2.72
C PHE A 366 -6.36 8.21 -3.68
N GLY A 367 -5.99 7.79 -4.89
CA GLY A 367 -5.43 8.70 -5.87
C GLY A 367 -4.87 8.04 -7.12
N SER A 368 -3.94 8.74 -7.75
CA SER A 368 -3.24 8.23 -8.93
C SER A 368 -1.82 8.81 -9.02
N GLY A 369 -0.93 8.06 -9.63
CA GLY A 369 0.37 8.56 -10.08
C GLY A 369 0.32 9.36 -11.40
N MET A 370 -0.86 9.59 -11.94
CA MET A 370 -1.14 10.36 -13.15
C MET A 370 -2.06 11.54 -12.82
N GLY A 371 -1.60 12.76 -13.11
CA GLY A 371 -2.42 13.97 -12.93
C GLY A 371 -3.38 14.20 -14.11
N ASN A 372 -2.90 13.95 -15.33
CA ASN A 372 -3.70 14.07 -16.54
C ASN A 372 -3.14 13.13 -17.62
N ALA A 373 -3.90 12.11 -17.99
CA ALA A 373 -3.49 11.12 -18.98
C ALA A 373 -3.40 11.70 -20.40
N ASN A 374 -4.28 12.63 -20.77
CA ASN A 374 -4.28 13.22 -22.11
C ASN A 374 -3.00 14.02 -22.41
N SER A 375 -2.40 14.63 -21.40
CA SER A 375 -1.15 15.38 -21.48
C SER A 375 0.06 14.61 -20.93
N HIS A 376 -0.11 13.38 -20.43
CA HIS A 376 0.93 12.57 -19.81
C HIS A 376 1.64 13.26 -18.63
N THR A 377 0.93 14.09 -17.87
CA THR A 377 1.50 14.79 -16.72
C THR A 377 1.36 14.00 -15.42
N ASN A 378 2.42 14.03 -14.62
CA ASN A 378 2.48 13.42 -13.29
C ASN A 378 2.58 14.51 -12.21
N THR A 379 1.99 15.68 -12.44
CA THR A 379 1.93 16.80 -11.50
C THR A 379 0.52 17.00 -11.00
N ASN A 380 0.36 17.62 -9.83
CA ASN A 380 -0.93 17.85 -9.19
C ASN A 380 -1.75 16.55 -9.16
N LEU A 381 -1.20 15.52 -8.55
CA LEU A 381 -1.83 14.22 -8.51
C LEU A 381 -3.18 14.30 -7.79
N PRO A 382 -4.22 13.63 -8.29
CA PRO A 382 -5.50 13.57 -7.59
C PRO A 382 -5.35 12.70 -6.35
N VAL A 383 -5.40 13.33 -5.17
CA VAL A 383 -5.20 12.65 -3.89
C VAL A 383 -6.32 12.96 -2.93
N VAL A 384 -6.90 11.92 -2.35
CA VAL A 384 -7.88 11.98 -1.28
C VAL A 384 -7.36 11.13 -0.12
N ILE A 385 -7.38 11.68 1.08
CA ILE A 385 -7.14 10.93 2.32
C ILE A 385 -8.44 10.87 3.12
N ALA A 386 -8.75 9.70 3.67
CA ALA A 386 -9.94 9.49 4.50
C ALA A 386 -9.58 8.77 5.80
N GLY A 387 -10.40 8.95 6.81
CA GLY A 387 -10.38 8.21 8.06
C GLY A 387 -9.21 8.53 8.99
N SER A 388 -8.99 7.63 9.95
CA SER A 388 -7.99 7.79 11.01
C SER A 388 -8.22 9.03 11.87
N ASP A 389 -7.14 9.58 12.48
CA ASP A 389 -7.21 10.73 13.38
C ASP A 389 -6.92 12.07 12.65
N PHE A 390 -6.99 12.08 11.31
CA PHE A 390 -6.79 13.31 10.53
C PHE A 390 -8.00 14.22 10.60
N GLN A 391 -7.76 15.54 10.45
CA GLN A 391 -8.85 16.52 10.34
C GLN A 391 -9.41 16.49 8.92
N HIS A 392 -10.69 16.20 8.78
CA HIS A 392 -11.38 16.07 7.51
C HIS A 392 -12.42 17.18 7.27
N GLY A 393 -13.20 17.06 6.20
CA GLY A 393 -14.23 18.03 5.81
C GLY A 393 -13.68 19.22 5.02
N ARG A 394 -12.47 19.11 4.48
CA ARG A 394 -11.78 20.24 3.85
C ARG A 394 -10.96 19.86 2.63
N MET A 395 -10.54 20.85 1.88
CA MET A 395 -9.52 20.73 0.85
C MET A 395 -8.27 21.50 1.27
N LEU A 396 -7.11 20.88 1.13
CA LEU A 396 -5.81 21.51 1.30
C LEU A 396 -5.15 21.68 -0.07
N SER A 397 -4.79 22.90 -0.42
CA SER A 397 -4.16 23.25 -1.68
C SER A 397 -2.75 23.80 -1.46
N TYR A 398 -1.77 23.16 -2.06
CA TYR A 398 -0.35 23.53 -1.99
C TYR A 398 0.05 24.26 -3.29
N ASP A 399 0.74 25.39 -3.17
CA ASP A 399 1.16 26.15 -4.35
C ASP A 399 2.17 25.36 -5.20
N GLN A 400 1.72 24.94 -6.38
CA GLN A 400 2.53 24.15 -7.33
C GLN A 400 3.76 24.89 -7.87
N LYS A 401 3.79 26.22 -7.79
CA LYS A 401 4.87 27.07 -8.28
C LYS A 401 5.89 27.41 -7.19
N SER A 402 5.62 27.03 -5.94
CA SER A 402 6.51 27.27 -4.82
C SER A 402 7.73 26.34 -4.88
N ASP A 403 8.92 26.91 -4.72
CA ASP A 403 10.15 26.14 -4.53
C ASP A 403 10.16 25.32 -3.21
N HIS A 404 9.25 25.65 -2.29
CA HIS A 404 9.07 24.97 -1.00
C HIS A 404 7.84 24.08 -0.95
N ARG A 405 7.29 23.71 -2.10
CA ARG A 405 6.17 22.78 -2.20
C ARG A 405 6.54 21.41 -1.56
N PRO A 406 5.71 20.89 -0.67
CA PRO A 406 5.99 19.58 -0.10
C PRO A 406 5.83 18.48 -1.15
N PRO A 407 6.74 17.49 -1.21
CA PRO A 407 6.53 16.31 -2.05
C PRO A 407 5.38 15.46 -1.49
N LEU A 408 4.73 14.67 -2.35
CA LEU A 408 3.64 13.77 -1.92
C LEU A 408 4.10 12.79 -0.80
N THR A 409 5.37 12.45 -0.75
CA THR A 409 5.95 11.61 0.29
C THR A 409 5.87 12.20 1.69
N ASN A 410 5.61 13.52 1.86
CA ASN A 410 5.31 14.10 3.18
C ASN A 410 3.97 13.58 3.73
N LEU A 411 2.97 13.35 2.87
CA LEU A 411 1.74 12.67 3.25
C LEU A 411 2.04 11.25 3.75
N PHE A 412 2.97 10.56 3.11
CA PHE A 412 3.32 9.20 3.52
C PHE A 412 3.98 9.16 4.91
N VAL A 413 4.81 10.14 5.27
CA VAL A 413 5.32 10.28 6.64
C VAL A 413 4.18 10.46 7.63
N SER A 414 3.21 11.35 7.33
CA SER A 414 2.03 11.57 8.19
C SER A 414 1.20 10.29 8.35
N ILE A 415 0.96 9.54 7.27
CA ILE A 415 0.23 8.26 7.32
C ILE A 415 1.00 7.20 8.12
N LEU A 416 2.33 7.14 7.97
CA LEU A 416 3.16 6.19 8.72
C LEU A 416 3.16 6.50 10.23
N GLN A 417 3.24 7.78 10.61
CA GLN A 417 3.15 8.19 12.01
C GLN A 417 1.77 7.90 12.59
N ASP A 418 0.69 8.18 11.87
CA ASP A 418 -0.67 7.79 12.27
C ASP A 418 -0.81 6.28 12.43
N PHE A 419 -0.18 5.50 11.56
CA PHE A 419 -0.13 4.03 11.67
C PHE A 419 0.65 3.53 12.89
N GLY A 420 1.33 4.41 13.61
CA GLY A 420 2.14 4.10 14.80
C GLY A 420 3.61 3.80 14.50
N ILE A 421 4.11 4.22 13.35
CA ILE A 421 5.51 4.07 12.96
C ILE A 421 6.26 5.36 13.27
N GLU A 422 7.20 5.29 14.20
CA GLU A 422 8.10 6.40 14.50
C GLU A 422 9.07 6.60 13.33
N THR A 423 8.77 7.53 12.46
CA THR A 423 9.65 7.96 11.35
C THR A 423 9.43 9.44 11.05
N ASP A 424 10.50 10.14 10.73
CA ASP A 424 10.49 11.54 10.29
C ASP A 424 10.79 11.67 8.79
N GLN A 425 11.09 10.55 8.13
CA GLN A 425 11.45 10.52 6.72
C GLN A 425 10.96 9.26 6.01
N PHE A 426 10.50 9.44 4.77
CA PHE A 426 10.19 8.37 3.82
C PHE A 426 10.55 8.82 2.40
N ALA A 427 11.40 8.06 1.70
CA ALA A 427 11.85 8.35 0.33
C ALA A 427 12.34 9.81 0.17
N THR A 428 11.65 10.62 -0.62
CA THR A 428 12.02 12.02 -0.90
C THR A 428 11.35 13.03 0.02
N SER A 429 10.74 12.59 1.13
CA SER A 429 10.05 13.48 2.06
C SER A 429 11.00 14.47 2.73
N THR A 430 10.44 15.61 3.11
CA THR A 430 11.11 16.67 3.89
C THR A 430 10.54 16.83 5.29
N GLY A 431 9.67 15.90 5.70
CA GLY A 431 8.95 15.87 6.96
C GLY A 431 7.51 15.41 6.78
N THR A 432 6.63 15.74 7.70
CA THR A 432 5.18 15.50 7.62
C THR A 432 4.46 16.47 6.67
N LEU A 433 3.23 16.17 6.28
CA LEU A 433 2.42 17.07 5.48
C LEU A 433 1.78 18.14 6.38
N ARG A 434 2.16 19.40 6.17
CA ARG A 434 1.60 20.54 6.94
C ARG A 434 0.09 20.67 6.70
N GLY A 435 -0.64 20.95 7.76
CA GLY A 435 -2.08 21.18 7.72
C GLY A 435 -2.95 19.93 7.74
N LEU A 436 -2.38 18.74 7.75
CA LEU A 436 -3.16 17.50 7.75
C LEU A 436 -3.60 17.10 9.18
N VAL A 437 -2.80 17.45 10.18
CA VAL A 437 -3.04 17.16 11.62
C VAL A 437 -3.36 18.46 12.34
#